data_bb4fd633135aa63050e8d4ce9ce1dd9e
#
_entry.id   bb4fd633135aa63050e8d4ce9ce1dd9e
#
_cell.length_a   1.000
_cell.length_b   1.000
_cell.length_c   1.000
_cell.angle_alpha   90.00
_cell.angle_beta   90.00
_cell.angle_gamma   90.00
#
_symmetry.space_group_name_H-M   'P 1'
#
loop_
_entity.id
_entity.type
_entity.pdbx_description
1 polymer ?
#
loop_
_entity_poly.entity_id
_entity_poly.type
_entity_poly.pdbx_seq_one_letter_code
_entity_poly.pdbx_strand_id
1 'polypeptide(L)'
;EVSGIKFDENLVPSVVYGCPEIAWIGKREQDLEEGSYKKSNLLISALGKSHCDNCTEGFIKILSQNGKIVGAHIVAKEASSLIQQITIAMQNNIAIDDLKKVCFAHPTYSEGIFECLFR
;
A
#
# COMPACT_ATOMS: atom_id res chain seq x y z
N GLU A 1 6.19 14.03 -19.85
CA GLU A 1 6.76 12.91 -20.63
C GLU A 1 8.28 12.95 -20.47
N VAL A 2 8.85 11.95 -19.85
CA VAL A 2 10.29 11.74 -19.88
C VAL A 2 10.55 10.68 -20.95
N SER A 3 11.23 11.08 -22.03
CA SER A 3 11.69 10.15 -23.08
C SER A 3 10.59 9.38 -23.86
N GLY A 4 9.40 9.96 -24.07
CA GLY A 4 8.31 9.31 -24.79
C GLY A 4 7.61 8.17 -24.04
N ILE A 5 7.97 7.92 -22.77
CA ILE A 5 7.30 6.95 -21.90
C ILE A 5 5.98 7.55 -21.43
N LYS A 6 4.88 6.86 -21.72
CA LYS A 6 3.54 7.20 -21.19
C LYS A 6 3.35 6.48 -19.86
N PHE A 7 2.86 7.20 -18.86
CA PHE A 7 2.43 6.61 -17.58
C PHE A 7 0.91 6.77 -17.44
N ASP A 8 0.30 5.89 -16.66
CA ASP A 8 -1.11 5.98 -16.32
C ASP A 8 -1.29 7.02 -15.20
N GLU A 9 -1.96 8.13 -15.50
CA GLU A 9 -2.21 9.22 -14.55
C GLU A 9 -3.04 8.74 -13.34
N ASN A 10 -3.83 7.67 -13.48
CA ASN A 10 -4.59 7.08 -12.38
C ASN A 10 -3.71 6.29 -11.40
N LEU A 11 -2.48 5.97 -11.79
CA LEU A 11 -1.50 5.23 -10.99
C LEU A 11 -0.33 6.10 -10.53
N VAL A 12 -0.56 7.39 -10.37
CA VAL A 12 0.40 8.32 -9.76
C VAL A 12 0.18 8.34 -8.25
N PRO A 13 1.16 7.94 -7.44
CA PRO A 13 1.03 8.01 -5.98
C PRO A 13 1.10 9.46 -5.51
N SER A 14 0.39 9.76 -4.43
CA SER A 14 0.43 11.05 -3.74
C SER A 14 0.98 10.87 -2.35
N VAL A 15 1.76 11.84 -1.89
CA VAL A 15 2.39 11.82 -0.55
C VAL A 15 2.26 13.18 0.12
N VAL A 16 1.91 13.15 1.40
CA VAL A 16 2.02 14.31 2.32
C VAL A 16 3.08 13.96 3.35
N TYR A 17 4.17 14.73 3.36
CA TYR A 17 5.26 14.54 4.30
C TYR A 17 4.91 15.15 5.65
N GLY A 18 5.04 14.34 6.68
CA GLY A 18 4.72 14.67 8.06
C GLY A 18 5.31 13.63 9.00
N CYS A 19 4.84 13.59 10.23
CA CYS A 19 5.18 12.58 11.21
C CYS A 19 3.89 12.14 11.93
N PRO A 20 3.28 11.00 11.48
CA PRO A 20 3.65 10.12 10.37
C PRO A 20 3.39 10.73 8.98
N GLU A 21 3.99 10.15 7.96
CA GLU A 21 3.70 10.46 6.55
C GLU A 21 2.34 9.88 6.13
N ILE A 22 1.71 10.49 5.12
CA ILE A 22 0.47 9.99 4.52
C ILE A 22 0.71 9.77 3.03
N ALA A 23 0.35 8.59 2.52
CA ALA A 23 0.49 8.28 1.10
C ALA A 23 -0.73 7.50 0.59
N TRP A 24 -1.07 7.69 -0.68
CA TRP A 24 -2.16 6.95 -1.32
C TRP A 24 -1.96 6.81 -2.82
N ILE A 25 -2.63 5.82 -3.40
CA ILE A 25 -2.68 5.57 -4.83
C ILE A 25 -4.01 4.91 -5.20
N GLY A 26 -4.49 5.18 -6.40
CA GLY A 26 -5.64 4.52 -6.99
C GLY A 26 -6.97 4.92 -6.36
N LYS A 27 -7.91 3.98 -6.32
CA LYS A 27 -9.29 4.22 -5.91
C LYS A 27 -9.44 4.35 -4.40
N ARG A 28 -10.40 5.18 -3.98
CA ARG A 28 -10.87 5.29 -2.59
C ARG A 28 -12.13 4.44 -2.41
N GLU A 29 -12.51 4.14 -1.17
CA GLU A 29 -13.72 3.37 -0.87
C GLU A 29 -14.97 4.01 -1.51
N GLN A 30 -15.07 5.34 -1.47
CA GLN A 30 -16.19 6.07 -2.06
C GLN A 30 -16.25 6.04 -3.60
N ASP A 31 -15.18 5.61 -4.26
CA ASP A 31 -15.12 5.45 -5.72
C ASP A 31 -15.54 4.04 -6.15
N LEU A 32 -15.89 3.18 -5.19
CA LEU A 32 -16.23 1.77 -5.39
C LEU A 32 -17.64 1.47 -4.89
N GLU A 33 -18.34 0.57 -5.60
CA GLU A 33 -19.64 0.07 -5.13
C GLU A 33 -19.47 -0.83 -3.91
N GLU A 34 -20.35 -0.66 -2.93
CA GLU A 34 -20.36 -1.50 -1.73
C GLU A 34 -20.52 -2.98 -2.10
N GLY A 35 -19.67 -3.83 -1.53
CA GLY A 35 -19.63 -5.26 -1.83
C GLY A 35 -18.89 -5.66 -3.11
N SER A 36 -18.45 -4.70 -3.95
CA SER A 36 -17.67 -4.96 -5.16
C SER A 36 -16.17 -5.13 -4.91
N TYR A 37 -15.70 -4.85 -3.71
CA TYR A 37 -14.28 -4.85 -3.35
C TYR A 37 -14.04 -5.49 -1.98
N LYS A 38 -12.81 -5.95 -1.77
CA LYS A 38 -12.33 -6.36 -0.45
C LYS A 38 -11.47 -5.23 0.12
N LYS A 39 -11.71 -4.90 1.39
CA LYS A 39 -10.89 -3.99 2.18
C LYS A 39 -10.04 -4.80 3.16
N SER A 40 -8.73 -4.62 3.09
CA SER A 40 -7.77 -5.16 4.04
C SER A 40 -7.14 -4.00 4.82
N ASN A 41 -6.99 -4.15 6.12
CA ASN A 41 -6.45 -3.11 7.00
C ASN A 41 -5.51 -3.70 8.04
N LEU A 42 -4.36 -3.04 8.24
CA LEU A 42 -3.36 -3.40 9.24
C LEU A 42 -2.96 -2.15 10.01
N LEU A 43 -2.96 -2.23 11.34
CA LEU A 43 -2.41 -1.17 12.19
C LEU A 43 -0.88 -1.26 12.19
N ILE A 44 -0.20 -0.14 12.13
CA ILE A 44 1.28 -0.06 12.17
C ILE A 44 1.84 -0.63 13.47
N SER A 45 1.10 -0.52 14.58
CA SER A 45 1.46 -1.12 15.87
C SER A 45 1.55 -2.66 15.85
N ALA A 46 1.07 -3.33 14.82
CA ALA A 46 1.23 -4.78 14.65
C ALA A 46 2.65 -5.17 14.16
N LEU A 47 3.43 -4.21 13.65
CA LEU A 47 4.75 -4.47 13.08
C LEU A 47 5.86 -4.33 14.12
N GLY A 48 6.73 -5.33 14.22
CA GLY A 48 7.91 -5.29 15.11
C GLY A 48 8.81 -4.08 14.84
N LYS A 49 8.99 -3.69 13.58
CA LYS A 49 9.78 -2.50 13.19
C LYS A 49 9.25 -1.22 13.81
N SER A 50 7.94 -1.06 13.91
CA SER A 50 7.33 0.16 14.47
C SER A 50 7.66 0.35 15.96
N HIS A 51 7.77 -0.75 16.71
CA HIS A 51 8.19 -0.74 18.11
C HIS A 51 9.68 -0.43 18.25
N CYS A 52 10.52 -1.00 17.37
CA CYS A 52 11.96 -0.67 17.36
C CYS A 52 12.20 0.82 17.13
N ASP A 53 11.39 1.43 16.29
CA ASP A 53 11.52 2.86 15.92
C ASP A 53 10.71 3.79 16.86
N ASN A 54 9.93 3.23 17.78
CA ASN A 54 8.97 3.98 18.61
C ASN A 54 8.00 4.85 17.78
N CYS A 55 7.54 4.31 16.65
CA CYS A 55 6.64 4.94 15.68
C CYS A 55 5.49 3.99 15.33
N THR A 56 4.59 3.76 16.30
CA THR A 56 3.52 2.75 16.21
C THR A 56 2.21 3.27 15.64
N GLU A 57 2.13 4.57 15.38
CA GLU A 57 0.92 5.21 14.88
C GLU A 57 0.70 4.96 13.39
N GLY A 58 -0.56 4.75 13.02
CA GLY A 58 -0.98 4.68 11.63
C GLY A 58 -1.52 3.31 11.21
N PHE A 59 -1.71 3.18 9.91
CA PHE A 59 -2.30 1.99 9.29
C PHE A 59 -1.86 1.82 7.84
N ILE A 60 -2.02 0.62 7.33
CA ILE A 60 -2.00 0.28 5.91
C ILE A 60 -3.39 -0.22 5.54
N LYS A 61 -4.02 0.41 4.56
CA LYS A 61 -5.30 -0.01 3.99
C LYS A 61 -5.12 -0.32 2.52
N ILE A 62 -5.54 -1.52 2.09
CA ILE A 62 -5.50 -1.97 0.70
C ILE A 62 -6.92 -2.30 0.25
N LEU A 63 -7.30 -1.78 -0.91
CA LEU A 63 -8.55 -2.09 -1.60
C LEU A 63 -8.25 -2.98 -2.79
N SER A 64 -8.99 -4.07 -2.93
CA SER A 64 -8.78 -5.03 -4.02
C SER A 64 -10.08 -5.44 -4.69
N GLN A 65 -9.98 -5.69 -5.99
CA GLN A 65 -11.05 -6.26 -6.81
C GLN A 65 -10.46 -7.34 -7.74
N ASN A 66 -11.16 -8.44 -7.91
CA ASN A 66 -10.76 -9.52 -8.82
C ASN A 66 -9.29 -9.98 -8.60
N GLY A 67 -8.86 -10.09 -7.34
CA GLY A 67 -7.52 -10.54 -6.98
C GLY A 67 -6.39 -9.54 -7.26
N LYS A 68 -6.70 -8.26 -7.51
CA LYS A 68 -5.72 -7.21 -7.78
C LYS A 68 -5.95 -6.00 -6.89
N ILE A 69 -4.88 -5.30 -6.56
CA ILE A 69 -4.95 -4.05 -5.82
C ILE A 69 -5.51 -2.96 -6.76
N VAL A 70 -6.54 -2.25 -6.31
CA VAL A 70 -7.14 -1.12 -7.02
C VAL A 70 -6.95 0.21 -6.30
N GLY A 71 -6.53 0.17 -5.05
CA GLY A 71 -6.22 1.36 -4.28
C GLY A 71 -5.52 1.02 -2.97
N ALA A 72 -4.75 1.96 -2.44
CA ALA A 72 -4.10 1.85 -1.14
C ALA A 72 -3.95 3.20 -0.47
N HIS A 73 -4.01 3.19 0.86
CA HIS A 73 -3.87 4.36 1.72
C HIS A 73 -3.01 3.97 2.91
N ILE A 74 -1.97 4.73 3.16
CA ILE A 74 -0.97 4.43 4.19
C ILE A 74 -0.74 5.66 5.04
N VAL A 75 -0.79 5.48 6.35
CA VAL A 75 -0.31 6.44 7.34
C VAL A 75 0.76 5.74 8.14
N ALA A 76 2.01 6.13 7.98
CA ALA A 76 3.15 5.48 8.63
C ALA A 76 4.42 6.33 8.53
N LYS A 77 5.44 6.01 9.32
CA LYS A 77 6.76 6.67 9.25
C LYS A 77 7.38 6.65 7.85
N GLU A 78 7.20 5.56 7.10
CA GLU A 78 7.78 5.35 5.77
C GLU A 78 6.70 5.21 4.68
N ALA A 79 5.56 5.90 4.82
CA ALA A 79 4.45 5.76 3.87
C ALA A 79 4.85 6.08 2.44
N SER A 80 5.75 7.07 2.22
CA SER A 80 6.27 7.45 0.91
C SER A 80 7.03 6.32 0.20
N SER A 81 7.80 5.54 0.94
CA SER A 81 8.52 4.38 0.41
C SER A 81 7.60 3.17 0.21
N LEU A 82 6.65 2.97 1.14
CA LEU A 82 5.71 1.85 1.08
C LEU A 82 4.74 1.97 -0.10
N ILE A 83 4.22 3.17 -0.36
CA ILE A 83 3.27 3.38 -1.46
C ILE A 83 3.92 3.08 -2.81
N GLN A 84 5.23 3.27 -2.95
CA GLN A 84 5.95 2.97 -4.19
C GLN A 84 5.95 1.47 -4.51
N GLN A 85 6.02 0.61 -3.50
CA GLN A 85 5.92 -0.84 -3.70
C GLN A 85 4.55 -1.24 -4.26
N ILE A 86 3.50 -0.64 -3.72
CA ILE A 86 2.13 -0.85 -4.22
C ILE A 86 1.96 -0.27 -5.63
N THR A 87 2.54 0.89 -5.91
CA THR A 87 2.54 1.50 -7.25
C THR A 87 3.14 0.55 -8.28
N ILE A 88 4.29 -0.07 -7.97
CA ILE A 88 4.94 -1.05 -8.85
C ILE A 88 4.03 -2.26 -9.09
N ALA A 89 3.39 -2.76 -8.04
CA ALA A 89 2.46 -3.89 -8.14
C ALA A 89 1.25 -3.55 -9.03
N MET A 90 0.67 -2.36 -8.86
CA MET A 90 -0.48 -1.92 -9.64
C MET A 90 -0.11 -1.66 -11.11
N GLN A 91 0.98 -0.95 -11.37
CA GLN A 91 1.42 -0.65 -12.74
C GLN A 91 1.79 -1.90 -13.54
N ASN A 92 2.33 -2.91 -12.89
CA ASN A 92 2.66 -4.19 -13.51
C ASN A 92 1.53 -5.22 -13.41
N ASN A 93 0.36 -4.81 -12.92
CA ASN A 93 -0.84 -5.64 -12.85
C ASN A 93 -0.64 -6.97 -12.11
N ILE A 94 0.20 -6.95 -11.06
CA ILE A 94 0.58 -8.13 -10.28
C ILE A 94 -0.63 -8.60 -9.46
N ALA A 95 -0.92 -9.91 -9.53
CA ALA A 95 -1.99 -10.50 -8.73
C ALA A 95 -1.59 -10.57 -7.24
N ILE A 96 -2.57 -10.41 -6.34
CA ILE A 96 -2.36 -10.51 -4.90
C ILE A 96 -1.75 -11.87 -4.52
N ASP A 97 -2.18 -12.95 -5.16
CA ASP A 97 -1.63 -14.28 -4.89
C ASP A 97 -0.14 -14.42 -5.29
N ASP A 98 0.34 -13.61 -6.24
CA ASP A 98 1.76 -13.56 -6.57
C ASP A 98 2.52 -12.67 -5.58
N LEU A 99 1.93 -11.57 -5.13
CA LEU A 99 2.51 -10.73 -4.07
C LEU A 99 2.68 -11.50 -2.75
N LYS A 100 1.76 -12.40 -2.43
CA LYS A 100 1.84 -13.27 -1.24
C LYS A 100 3.00 -14.27 -1.26
N LYS A 101 3.60 -14.49 -2.42
CA LYS A 101 4.78 -15.36 -2.57
C LYS A 101 6.10 -14.61 -2.39
N VAL A 102 6.06 -13.28 -2.32
CA VAL A 102 7.26 -12.46 -2.15
C VAL A 102 7.77 -12.59 -0.72
N CYS A 103 9.07 -12.81 -0.56
CA CYS A 103 9.72 -12.80 0.74
C CYS A 103 10.09 -11.35 1.11
N PHE A 104 9.56 -10.86 2.21
CA PHE A 104 9.88 -9.53 2.72
C PHE A 104 10.99 -9.60 3.77
N ALA A 105 11.85 -8.59 3.79
CA ALA A 105 12.90 -8.49 4.82
C ALA A 105 12.29 -8.19 6.19
N HIS A 106 12.86 -8.79 7.24
CA HIS A 106 12.45 -8.61 8.64
C HIS A 106 13.59 -8.01 9.48
N PRO A 107 13.35 -7.05 10.39
CA PRO A 107 12.09 -6.33 10.59
C PRO A 107 12.00 -5.09 9.68
N THR A 108 10.88 -4.89 9.00
CA THR A 108 10.64 -3.74 8.12
C THR A 108 9.20 -3.26 8.19
N TYR A 109 8.93 -2.03 7.74
CA TYR A 109 7.56 -1.56 7.49
C TYR A 109 6.94 -2.22 6.25
N SER A 110 7.75 -2.69 5.31
CA SER A 110 7.28 -3.40 4.10
C SER A 110 6.52 -4.68 4.41
N GLU A 111 6.85 -5.37 5.51
CA GLU A 111 6.10 -6.53 6.00
C GLU A 111 4.62 -6.19 6.23
N GLY A 112 4.31 -4.94 6.54
CA GLY A 112 2.94 -4.49 6.73
C GLY A 112 2.08 -4.60 5.47
N ILE A 113 2.68 -4.41 4.28
CA ILE A 113 1.99 -4.66 3.01
C ILE A 113 1.66 -6.14 2.89
N PHE A 114 2.67 -7.01 3.11
CA PHE A 114 2.51 -8.45 3.06
C PHE A 114 1.42 -8.95 4.03
N GLU A 115 1.51 -8.60 5.30
CA GLU A 115 0.52 -9.01 6.30
C GLU A 115 -0.88 -8.47 6.00
N CYS A 116 -0.99 -7.25 5.47
CA CYS A 116 -2.26 -6.66 5.07
C CYS A 116 -2.97 -7.48 3.98
N LEU A 117 -2.22 -8.10 3.05
CA LEU A 117 -2.79 -8.93 1.98
C LEU A 117 -3.46 -10.22 2.48
N PHE A 118 -3.16 -10.67 3.70
CA PHE A 118 -3.79 -11.85 4.31
C PHE A 118 -5.01 -11.53 5.17
N ARG A 119 -5.33 -10.27 5.35
CA ARG A 119 -6.48 -9.79 6.14
C ARG A 119 -7.67 -9.46 5.24
#